data_5c6e81a57040ac93e0ff13aee9340bc0
#
_entry.id   5c6e81a57040ac93e0ff13aee9340bc0
#
_cell.length_a   1.000
_cell.length_b   1.000
_cell.length_c   1.000
_cell.angle_alpha   90.00
_cell.angle_beta   90.00
_cell.angle_gamma   90.00
#
_symmetry.space_group_name_H-M   'P 1'
#
loop_
_entity.id
_entity.type
_entity.pdbx_description
1 polymer ?
#
loop_
_entity_poly.entity_id
_entity_poly.type
_entity_poly.pdbx_seq_one_letter_code
_entity_poly.pdbx_strand_id
1 'polypeptide(L)'
;EKAVINGNLAQESFKRSLSFTNAWLEMRDSESGLIPTNLNKKIDLWEPANSAADNYPFMVLTAYLLDKDLYNGVLLDMLNNEKKLTSRIGSLPDVYSFTKKTFEKEILDLGNIIFGASEYIKDGLMPLNEFIGPSPWQERMIEILDDLYIHISDFDSLDTYYTKSSYVEEINGEMLQTLSRVYWMTSDQKYLDWAIKIADHYLLEIDLSNVEYLKLRDHGCEIIGGLSELYITLHLLSHDKKYEYQPHLYRLLDRILTFGRNQDGFFYNSINLKANQVIDNRIADTWGYTLNAFYTVWMTDKKSEYIKAVLKPFKSLNNSYRNFEWEPKNQLGPLGSQDGYADAIESGINLYNRRQDSELKAWIDSEIQVLFGMQKNSGIIEGWHGDGNFARTALMYGLWKTQGAHLEPWQPTVKIGAISTNDKRCFVITAEDDWEGQLIFDQKRYKKILNLPVDYPRINQFPEWFTLDHDAIYSIESNQKQLNGLYEGKDLKLGIKISLSANEQCIIMVKKPRI
;
A
#
# COMPACT_ATOMS: atom_id res chain seq x y z
N GLU A 1 22.93 16.36 11.82
CA GLU A 1 23.46 15.92 10.52
C GLU A 1 22.59 14.83 9.90
N LYS A 2 22.40 13.65 10.53
CA LYS A 2 21.57 12.56 9.98
C LYS A 2 20.12 12.98 9.67
N ALA A 3 19.50 13.81 10.50
CA ALA A 3 18.15 14.31 10.24
C ALA A 3 18.12 15.24 9.01
N VAL A 4 19.16 16.04 8.80
CA VAL A 4 19.29 16.88 7.59
C VAL A 4 19.41 16.01 6.33
N ILE A 5 20.21 14.94 6.37
CA ILE A 5 20.30 13.97 5.27
C ILE A 5 18.93 13.35 4.99
N ASN A 6 18.22 12.91 6.03
CA ASN A 6 16.86 12.39 5.88
C ASN A 6 15.90 13.43 5.29
N GLY A 7 16.07 14.73 5.64
CA GLY A 7 15.28 15.82 5.06
C GLY A 7 15.49 15.97 3.55
N ASN A 8 16.71 15.83 3.07
CA ASN A 8 16.99 15.85 1.63
C ASN A 8 16.38 14.65 0.90
N LEU A 9 16.47 13.46 1.50
CA LEU A 9 15.87 12.24 0.94
C LEU A 9 14.33 12.31 0.92
N ALA A 10 13.72 12.83 1.98
CA ALA A 10 12.28 13.04 2.04
C ALA A 10 11.81 14.05 0.99
N GLN A 11 12.52 15.17 0.87
CA GLN A 11 12.18 16.22 -0.09
C GLN A 11 12.29 15.74 -1.54
N GLU A 12 13.31 14.96 -1.86
CA GLU A 12 13.45 14.32 -3.18
C GLU A 12 12.24 13.41 -3.45
N SER A 13 11.86 12.57 -2.49
CA SER A 13 10.73 11.65 -2.59
C SER A 13 9.42 12.38 -2.84
N PHE A 14 9.15 13.43 -2.06
CA PHE A 14 7.93 14.23 -2.18
C PHE A 14 7.87 15.00 -3.51
N LYS A 15 9.00 15.60 -3.95
CA LYS A 15 9.09 16.26 -5.25
C LYS A 15 8.80 15.30 -6.41
N ARG A 16 9.33 14.09 -6.35
CA ARG A 16 9.11 13.07 -7.39
C ARG A 16 7.67 12.60 -7.44
N SER A 17 7.05 12.39 -6.29
CA SER A 17 5.63 12.02 -6.20
C SER A 17 4.72 13.13 -6.74
N LEU A 18 5.00 14.39 -6.40
CA LEU A 18 4.24 15.53 -6.91
C LEU A 18 4.48 15.75 -8.41
N SER A 19 5.71 15.57 -8.89
CA SER A 19 6.03 15.62 -10.33
C SER A 19 5.28 14.54 -11.12
N PHE A 20 5.18 13.33 -10.57
CA PHE A 20 4.35 12.26 -11.14
C PHE A 20 2.87 12.67 -11.21
N THR A 21 2.33 13.15 -10.11
CA THR A 21 0.92 13.58 -10.03
C THR A 21 0.61 14.67 -11.06
N ASN A 22 1.43 15.72 -11.13
CA ASN A 22 1.24 16.82 -12.08
C ASN A 22 1.33 16.34 -13.53
N ALA A 23 2.31 15.48 -13.84
CA ALA A 23 2.49 14.95 -15.19
C ALA A 23 1.30 14.11 -15.66
N TRP A 24 0.72 13.27 -14.79
CA TRP A 24 -0.48 12.50 -15.14
C TRP A 24 -1.73 13.38 -15.21
N LEU A 25 -1.85 14.43 -14.41
CA LEU A 25 -2.94 15.41 -14.53
C LEU A 25 -2.91 16.18 -15.86
N GLU A 26 -1.72 16.40 -16.45
CA GLU A 26 -1.59 16.98 -17.78
C GLU A 26 -2.09 16.05 -18.89
N MET A 27 -2.08 14.73 -18.65
CA MET A 27 -2.52 13.71 -19.62
C MET A 27 -4.02 13.37 -19.55
N ARG A 28 -4.75 13.96 -18.60
CA ARG A 28 -6.19 13.70 -18.47
C ARG A 28 -6.97 14.13 -19.71
N ASP A 29 -8.00 13.38 -20.04
CA ASP A 29 -8.95 13.78 -21.08
C ASP A 29 -9.68 15.07 -20.69
N SER A 30 -9.75 16.02 -21.60
CA SER A 30 -10.25 17.37 -21.31
C SER A 30 -11.76 17.42 -21.08
N GLU A 31 -12.51 16.43 -21.57
CA GLU A 31 -13.97 16.40 -21.43
C GLU A 31 -14.41 15.61 -20.20
N SER A 32 -13.87 14.41 -20.01
CA SER A 32 -14.19 13.57 -18.87
C SER A 32 -13.41 13.94 -17.60
N GLY A 33 -12.24 14.55 -17.75
CA GLY A 33 -11.32 14.82 -16.65
C GLY A 33 -10.59 13.60 -16.10
N LEU A 34 -10.78 12.41 -16.71
CA LEU A 34 -10.17 11.15 -16.29
C LEU A 34 -8.78 10.97 -16.93
N ILE A 35 -7.90 10.22 -16.25
CA ILE A 35 -6.58 9.88 -16.76
C ILE A 35 -6.62 8.61 -17.62
N PRO A 36 -5.81 8.51 -18.69
CA PRO A 36 -5.73 7.30 -19.49
C PRO A 36 -4.99 6.17 -18.77
N THR A 37 -5.20 4.93 -19.22
CA THR A 37 -4.51 3.76 -18.69
C THR A 37 -3.00 3.82 -18.96
N ASN A 38 -2.60 4.17 -20.18
CA ASN A 38 -1.21 4.47 -20.54
C ASN A 38 -1.18 5.49 -21.70
N LEU A 39 0.01 5.94 -22.09
CA LEU A 39 0.19 6.98 -23.11
C LEU A 39 0.40 6.43 -24.52
N ASN A 40 0.09 5.16 -24.76
CA ASN A 40 0.24 4.53 -26.07
C ASN A 40 -1.00 3.70 -26.47
N LYS A 41 -1.01 2.39 -26.25
CA LYS A 41 -2.07 1.50 -26.75
C LYS A 41 -3.44 1.73 -26.12
N LYS A 42 -3.48 2.23 -24.89
CA LYS A 42 -4.69 2.47 -24.11
C LYS A 42 -4.85 3.94 -23.72
N ILE A 43 -4.36 4.85 -24.55
CA ILE A 43 -4.47 6.29 -24.37
C ILE A 43 -5.92 6.79 -24.44
N ASP A 44 -6.80 6.05 -25.15
CA ASP A 44 -8.23 6.32 -25.27
C ASP A 44 -9.07 5.73 -24.14
N LEU A 45 -8.47 4.98 -23.22
CA LEU A 45 -9.20 4.21 -22.21
C LEU A 45 -8.85 4.63 -20.80
N TRP A 46 -9.88 4.74 -19.98
CA TRP A 46 -9.79 4.66 -18.53
C TRP A 46 -10.22 3.26 -18.09
N GLU A 47 -9.44 2.61 -17.24
CA GLU A 47 -9.69 1.25 -16.75
C GLU A 47 -9.73 1.22 -15.21
N PRO A 48 -10.73 0.56 -14.59
CA PRO A 48 -10.80 0.47 -13.12
C PRO A 48 -9.60 -0.26 -12.51
N ALA A 49 -9.11 -1.33 -13.14
CA ALA A 49 -7.97 -2.11 -12.65
C ALA A 49 -6.62 -1.38 -12.70
N ASN A 50 -6.48 -0.34 -13.52
CA ASN A 50 -5.19 0.32 -13.72
C ASN A 50 -5.27 1.83 -13.44
N SER A 51 -6.05 2.59 -14.23
CA SER A 51 -6.18 4.05 -14.04
C SER A 51 -6.69 4.38 -12.66
N ALA A 52 -7.66 3.61 -12.15
CA ALA A 52 -8.28 3.82 -10.85
C ALA A 52 -7.56 3.11 -9.71
N ALA A 53 -7.10 1.88 -9.88
CA ALA A 53 -6.44 1.12 -8.82
C ALA A 53 -5.00 1.59 -8.60
N ASP A 54 -4.16 1.49 -9.65
CA ASP A 54 -2.72 1.66 -9.51
C ASP A 54 -2.23 3.11 -9.63
N ASN A 55 -3.03 4.03 -10.19
CA ASN A 55 -2.54 5.36 -10.48
C ASN A 55 -3.22 6.45 -9.64
N TYR A 56 -4.53 6.63 -9.84
CA TYR A 56 -5.28 7.75 -9.28
C TYR A 56 -5.22 7.88 -7.74
N PRO A 57 -5.34 6.83 -6.91
CA PRO A 57 -5.37 6.97 -5.46
C PRO A 57 -4.06 7.50 -4.88
N PHE A 58 -2.93 7.17 -5.52
CA PHE A 58 -1.62 7.65 -5.09
C PHE A 58 -1.34 9.07 -5.53
N MET A 59 -2.00 9.56 -6.61
CA MET A 59 -2.07 10.99 -6.93
C MET A 59 -2.86 11.74 -5.84
N VAL A 60 -3.98 11.18 -5.38
CA VAL A 60 -4.79 11.74 -4.28
C VAL A 60 -4.00 11.82 -2.99
N LEU A 61 -3.30 10.74 -2.59
CA LEU A 61 -2.44 10.75 -1.39
C LEU A 61 -1.30 11.76 -1.49
N THR A 62 -0.69 11.87 -2.66
CA THR A 62 0.34 12.87 -2.92
C THR A 62 -0.19 14.29 -2.68
N ALA A 63 -1.35 14.60 -3.28
CA ALA A 63 -1.96 15.90 -3.13
C ALA A 63 -2.47 16.15 -1.70
N TYR A 64 -3.02 15.16 -1.04
CA TYR A 64 -3.43 15.25 0.37
C TYR A 64 -2.28 15.74 1.27
N LEU A 65 -1.06 15.25 1.04
CA LEU A 65 0.12 15.61 1.82
C LEU A 65 0.80 16.89 1.36
N LEU A 66 0.79 17.18 0.04
CA LEU A 66 1.69 18.16 -0.55
C LEU A 66 0.98 19.35 -1.22
N ASP A 67 -0.28 19.18 -1.65
CA ASP A 67 -1.02 20.20 -2.41
C ASP A 67 -2.54 20.09 -2.18
N LYS A 68 -3.04 20.86 -1.22
CA LYS A 68 -4.46 20.83 -0.84
C LYS A 68 -5.40 21.37 -1.92
N ASP A 69 -4.93 22.21 -2.82
CA ASP A 69 -5.72 22.74 -3.92
C ASP A 69 -5.98 21.66 -4.97
N LEU A 70 -4.95 20.86 -5.30
CA LEU A 70 -5.14 19.68 -6.15
C LEU A 70 -6.06 18.64 -5.49
N TYR A 71 -5.90 18.41 -4.20
CA TYR A 71 -6.70 17.43 -3.45
C TYR A 71 -8.18 17.80 -3.42
N ASN A 72 -8.51 19.05 -3.05
CA ASN A 72 -9.89 19.53 -2.94
C ASN A 72 -10.51 19.96 -4.27
N GLY A 73 -9.71 20.12 -5.31
CA GLY A 73 -10.12 20.55 -6.65
C GLY A 73 -10.16 19.39 -7.63
N VAL A 74 -9.21 19.40 -8.56
CA VAL A 74 -9.22 18.52 -9.74
C VAL A 74 -9.29 17.02 -9.40
N LEU A 75 -8.70 16.57 -8.29
CA LEU A 75 -8.74 15.15 -7.91
C LEU A 75 -10.10 14.76 -7.32
N LEU A 76 -10.75 15.63 -6.58
CA LEU A 76 -12.13 15.40 -6.14
C LEU A 76 -13.12 15.46 -7.32
N ASP A 77 -12.93 16.37 -8.26
CA ASP A 77 -13.71 16.42 -9.50
C ASP A 77 -13.54 15.16 -10.34
N MET A 78 -12.32 14.60 -10.38
CA MET A 78 -12.04 13.33 -11.06
C MET A 78 -12.83 12.17 -10.43
N LEU A 79 -12.92 12.07 -9.10
CA LEU A 79 -13.76 11.09 -8.42
C LEU A 79 -15.24 11.20 -8.82
N ASN A 80 -15.76 12.44 -8.82
CA ASN A 80 -17.15 12.70 -9.18
C ASN A 80 -17.43 12.32 -10.64
N ASN A 81 -16.49 12.60 -11.53
CA ASN A 81 -16.59 12.25 -12.95
C ASN A 81 -16.46 10.74 -13.17
N GLU A 82 -15.50 10.07 -12.49
CA GLU A 82 -15.36 8.63 -12.49
C GLU A 82 -16.69 7.98 -12.11
N LYS A 83 -17.22 8.31 -10.94
CA LYS A 83 -18.49 7.78 -10.44
C LYS A 83 -19.64 7.97 -11.44
N LYS A 84 -19.73 9.13 -12.07
CA LYS A 84 -20.79 9.47 -13.03
C LYS A 84 -20.67 8.76 -14.37
N LEU A 85 -19.43 8.62 -14.89
CA LEU A 85 -19.18 8.18 -16.26
C LEU A 85 -18.92 6.68 -16.37
N THR A 86 -18.38 6.07 -15.33
CA THR A 86 -17.88 4.69 -15.40
C THR A 86 -18.76 3.67 -14.68
N SER A 87 -19.64 4.10 -13.76
CA SER A 87 -20.57 3.18 -13.08
C SER A 87 -21.59 2.60 -14.07
N ARG A 88 -21.50 1.28 -14.31
CA ARG A 88 -22.30 0.60 -15.34
C ARG A 88 -23.40 -0.29 -14.76
N ILE A 89 -23.09 -1.00 -13.67
CA ILE A 89 -24.05 -1.81 -12.91
C ILE A 89 -24.04 -1.30 -11.48
N GLY A 90 -25.07 -0.58 -11.05
CA GLY A 90 -25.02 0.08 -9.76
C GLY A 90 -23.81 1.00 -9.69
N SER A 91 -22.96 0.81 -8.69
CA SER A 91 -21.72 1.55 -8.48
C SER A 91 -20.48 0.90 -9.14
N LEU A 92 -20.63 -0.29 -9.74
CA LEU A 92 -19.50 -1.01 -10.33
C LEU A 92 -18.95 -0.32 -11.57
N PRO A 93 -17.66 0.06 -11.59
CA PRO A 93 -17.06 0.75 -12.72
C PRO A 93 -16.72 -0.22 -13.84
N ASP A 94 -16.85 0.25 -15.10
CA ASP A 94 -16.41 -0.46 -16.30
C ASP A 94 -15.50 0.44 -17.13
N VAL A 95 -14.77 -0.15 -18.06
CA VAL A 95 -13.83 0.51 -18.97
C VAL A 95 -14.53 1.60 -19.78
N TYR A 96 -14.04 2.83 -19.71
CA TYR A 96 -14.59 4.00 -20.39
C TYR A 96 -13.66 4.43 -21.54
N SER A 97 -14.24 4.66 -22.73
CA SER A 97 -13.52 5.19 -23.89
C SER A 97 -13.79 6.70 -24.04
N PHE A 98 -12.72 7.48 -24.09
CA PHE A 98 -12.79 8.92 -24.27
C PHE A 98 -13.36 9.33 -25.62
N THR A 99 -12.93 8.63 -26.70
CA THR A 99 -13.45 8.90 -28.06
C THR A 99 -14.92 8.54 -28.20
N LYS A 100 -15.33 7.38 -27.66
CA LYS A 100 -16.75 6.97 -27.70
C LYS A 100 -17.64 7.75 -26.73
N LYS A 101 -17.07 8.34 -25.70
CA LYS A 101 -17.76 9.00 -24.57
C LYS A 101 -18.76 8.08 -23.87
N THR A 102 -18.42 6.80 -23.79
CA THR A 102 -19.21 5.74 -23.17
C THR A 102 -18.30 4.53 -22.90
N PHE A 103 -18.88 3.44 -22.46
CA PHE A 103 -18.16 2.18 -22.20
C PHE A 103 -17.45 1.65 -23.46
N GLU A 104 -16.27 1.07 -23.25
CA GLU A 104 -15.46 0.53 -24.36
C GLU A 104 -16.22 -0.56 -25.11
N LYS A 105 -16.84 -1.51 -24.39
CA LYS A 105 -17.64 -2.60 -24.96
C LYS A 105 -19.13 -2.32 -24.84
N GLU A 106 -19.89 -2.56 -25.91
CA GLU A 106 -21.37 -2.50 -25.89
C GLU A 106 -21.95 -3.63 -25.04
N ILE A 107 -21.41 -4.84 -25.20
CA ILE A 107 -21.84 -6.02 -24.47
C ILE A 107 -21.22 -6.00 -23.08
N LEU A 108 -22.04 -6.23 -22.07
CA LEU A 108 -21.63 -6.28 -20.69
C LEU A 108 -20.68 -7.47 -20.47
N ASP A 109 -19.53 -7.20 -19.87
CA ASP A 109 -18.55 -8.20 -19.42
C ASP A 109 -18.47 -8.15 -17.90
N LEU A 110 -19.39 -8.87 -17.24
CA LEU A 110 -19.48 -8.82 -15.78
C LEU A 110 -18.22 -9.31 -15.09
N GLY A 111 -17.52 -10.30 -15.67
CA GLY A 111 -16.24 -10.75 -15.15
C GLY A 111 -15.21 -9.62 -15.11
N ASN A 112 -15.03 -8.91 -16.22
CA ASN A 112 -14.09 -7.78 -16.28
C ASN A 112 -14.47 -6.65 -15.31
N ILE A 113 -15.77 -6.40 -15.13
CA ILE A 113 -16.28 -5.40 -14.18
C ILE A 113 -15.95 -5.80 -12.74
N ILE A 114 -16.20 -7.05 -12.36
CA ILE A 114 -15.90 -7.56 -11.03
C ILE A 114 -14.39 -7.48 -10.75
N PHE A 115 -13.55 -7.94 -11.69
CA PHE A 115 -12.11 -7.86 -11.57
C PHE A 115 -11.64 -6.43 -11.36
N GLY A 116 -12.01 -5.51 -12.25
CA GLY A 116 -11.60 -4.11 -12.13
C GLY A 116 -12.14 -3.41 -10.87
N ALA A 117 -13.33 -3.80 -10.41
CA ALA A 117 -13.90 -3.26 -9.17
C ALA A 117 -13.15 -3.76 -7.92
N SER A 118 -12.74 -5.04 -7.89
CA SER A 118 -11.98 -5.60 -6.77
C SER A 118 -10.58 -4.97 -6.66
N GLU A 119 -9.87 -4.83 -7.79
CA GLU A 119 -8.60 -4.11 -7.89
C GLU A 119 -8.73 -2.66 -7.39
N TYR A 120 -9.71 -1.92 -7.90
CA TYR A 120 -9.90 -0.52 -7.51
C TYR A 120 -10.14 -0.36 -6.01
N ILE A 121 -10.93 -1.25 -5.41
CA ILE A 121 -11.16 -1.23 -3.95
C ILE A 121 -9.88 -1.55 -3.20
N LYS A 122 -9.27 -2.71 -3.50
CA LYS A 122 -8.20 -3.27 -2.67
C LYS A 122 -6.88 -2.52 -2.85
N ASP A 123 -6.45 -2.28 -4.09
CA ASP A 123 -5.15 -1.66 -4.36
C ASP A 123 -5.18 -0.14 -4.30
N GLY A 124 -6.31 0.46 -4.66
CA GLY A 124 -6.45 1.90 -4.73
C GLY A 124 -7.14 2.54 -3.53
N LEU A 125 -8.43 2.28 -3.38
CA LEU A 125 -9.26 2.98 -2.40
C LEU A 125 -8.97 2.57 -0.95
N MET A 126 -8.65 1.30 -0.70
CA MET A 126 -8.37 0.82 0.67
C MET A 126 -7.13 1.50 1.28
N PRO A 127 -5.92 1.49 0.66
CA PRO A 127 -4.76 2.18 1.22
C PRO A 127 -4.96 3.70 1.34
N LEU A 128 -5.68 4.31 0.40
CA LEU A 128 -6.05 5.72 0.49
C LEU A 128 -6.89 5.98 1.74
N ASN A 129 -7.94 5.19 1.97
CA ASN A 129 -8.82 5.34 3.12
C ASN A 129 -8.16 4.98 4.46
N GLU A 130 -7.26 4.00 4.48
CA GLU A 130 -6.43 3.71 5.66
C GLU A 130 -5.56 4.90 6.06
N PHE A 131 -5.19 5.76 5.11
CA PHE A 131 -4.35 6.93 5.39
C PHE A 131 -5.17 8.16 5.76
N ILE A 132 -6.18 8.54 4.94
CA ILE A 132 -6.91 9.79 5.13
C ILE A 132 -8.14 9.67 6.04
N GLY A 133 -8.71 8.47 6.18
CA GLY A 133 -9.94 8.22 6.96
C GLY A 133 -11.22 8.60 6.20
N PRO A 134 -12.30 8.94 6.93
CA PRO A 134 -13.60 9.26 6.36
C PRO A 134 -13.51 10.37 5.30
N SER A 135 -13.99 10.06 4.09
CA SER A 135 -13.83 10.91 2.91
C SER A 135 -14.76 10.46 1.78
N PRO A 136 -14.96 11.26 0.72
CA PRO A 136 -15.72 10.84 -0.47
C PRO A 136 -15.16 9.56 -1.12
N TRP A 137 -13.86 9.30 -1.01
CA TRP A 137 -13.23 8.06 -1.51
C TRP A 137 -13.62 6.83 -0.66
N GLN A 138 -13.82 7.00 0.65
CA GLN A 138 -14.34 5.92 1.50
C GLN A 138 -15.79 5.58 1.14
N GLU A 139 -16.62 6.60 0.90
CA GLU A 139 -18.00 6.40 0.44
C GLU A 139 -18.02 5.63 -0.87
N ARG A 140 -17.17 6.04 -1.84
CA ARG A 140 -17.02 5.35 -3.13
C ARG A 140 -16.60 3.87 -2.97
N MET A 141 -15.65 3.61 -2.09
CA MET A 141 -15.19 2.24 -1.79
C MET A 141 -16.33 1.36 -1.25
N ILE A 142 -17.10 1.87 -0.30
CA ILE A 142 -18.20 1.11 0.31
C ILE A 142 -19.34 0.88 -0.70
N GLU A 143 -19.68 1.88 -1.52
CA GLU A 143 -20.68 1.72 -2.59
C GLU A 143 -20.30 0.59 -3.56
N ILE A 144 -19.06 0.57 -4.03
CA ILE A 144 -18.57 -0.49 -4.93
C ILE A 144 -18.58 -1.85 -4.23
N LEU A 145 -18.11 -1.91 -2.98
CA LEU A 145 -18.06 -3.15 -2.22
C LEU A 145 -19.45 -3.74 -1.95
N ASP A 146 -20.44 -2.89 -1.66
CA ASP A 146 -21.81 -3.33 -1.45
C ASP A 146 -22.45 -3.87 -2.73
N ASP A 147 -22.16 -3.26 -3.88
CA ASP A 147 -22.64 -3.77 -5.16
C ASP A 147 -21.87 -5.05 -5.59
N LEU A 148 -20.57 -5.17 -5.29
CA LEU A 148 -19.86 -6.44 -5.45
C LEU A 148 -20.50 -7.55 -4.61
N TYR A 149 -20.90 -7.27 -3.37
CA TYR A 149 -21.56 -8.23 -2.51
C TYR A 149 -22.81 -8.84 -3.16
N ILE A 150 -23.61 -8.05 -3.87
CA ILE A 150 -24.82 -8.50 -4.56
C ILE A 150 -24.48 -9.52 -5.67
N HIS A 151 -23.33 -9.37 -6.33
CA HIS A 151 -22.98 -10.18 -7.50
C HIS A 151 -22.10 -11.38 -7.18
N ILE A 152 -21.24 -11.32 -6.13
CA ILE A 152 -20.23 -12.35 -5.88
C ILE A 152 -20.17 -12.86 -4.44
N SER A 153 -21.12 -12.48 -3.59
CA SER A 153 -21.20 -13.07 -2.24
C SER A 153 -21.60 -14.55 -2.25
N ASP A 154 -22.15 -15.02 -3.36
CA ASP A 154 -22.39 -16.44 -3.62
C ASP A 154 -21.25 -17.01 -4.49
N PHE A 155 -20.48 -17.95 -3.93
CA PHE A 155 -19.22 -18.43 -4.49
C PHE A 155 -19.39 -19.10 -5.87
N ASP A 156 -20.51 -19.79 -6.07
CA ASP A 156 -20.84 -20.45 -7.34
C ASP A 156 -20.95 -19.47 -8.54
N SER A 157 -21.09 -18.16 -8.24
CA SER A 157 -21.21 -17.15 -9.29
C SER A 157 -19.87 -16.79 -9.94
N LEU A 158 -18.74 -16.87 -9.22
CA LEU A 158 -17.41 -16.51 -9.77
C LEU A 158 -16.93 -17.49 -10.84
N ASP A 159 -17.08 -18.80 -10.61
CA ASP A 159 -16.71 -19.82 -11.59
C ASP A 159 -17.47 -19.71 -12.91
N THR A 160 -18.64 -19.06 -12.89
CA THR A 160 -19.44 -18.80 -14.08
C THR A 160 -18.81 -17.73 -14.99
N TYR A 161 -18.05 -16.78 -14.42
CA TYR A 161 -17.49 -15.64 -15.15
C TYR A 161 -16.05 -15.86 -15.61
N TYR A 162 -15.29 -16.77 -14.99
CA TYR A 162 -13.88 -16.95 -15.26
C TYR A 162 -13.53 -18.36 -15.67
N THR A 163 -12.88 -18.47 -16.86
CA THR A 163 -12.34 -19.74 -17.36
C THR A 163 -10.95 -20.06 -16.83
N LYS A 164 -10.30 -19.10 -16.12
CA LYS A 164 -8.96 -19.26 -15.51
C LYS A 164 -9.06 -19.10 -14.01
N SER A 165 -8.71 -20.14 -13.27
CA SER A 165 -8.69 -20.15 -11.80
C SER A 165 -7.82 -19.04 -11.18
N SER A 166 -6.76 -18.59 -11.87
CA SER A 166 -5.86 -17.56 -11.34
C SER A 166 -6.52 -16.21 -11.07
N TYR A 167 -7.48 -15.77 -11.89
CA TYR A 167 -8.25 -14.54 -11.63
C TYR A 167 -9.22 -14.68 -10.47
N VAL A 168 -9.80 -15.86 -10.29
CA VAL A 168 -10.71 -16.13 -9.16
C VAL A 168 -9.95 -16.11 -7.84
N GLU A 169 -8.76 -16.72 -7.80
CA GLU A 169 -7.89 -16.70 -6.62
C GLU A 169 -7.43 -15.28 -6.27
N GLU A 170 -7.11 -14.47 -7.26
CA GLU A 170 -6.72 -13.07 -7.13
C GLU A 170 -7.85 -12.24 -6.51
N ILE A 171 -9.03 -12.19 -7.14
CA ILE A 171 -10.21 -11.50 -6.64
C ILE A 171 -10.56 -11.92 -5.21
N ASN A 172 -10.53 -13.22 -4.92
CA ASN A 172 -10.86 -13.72 -3.58
C ASN A 172 -9.78 -13.35 -2.56
N GLY A 173 -8.52 -13.31 -2.94
CA GLY A 173 -7.43 -12.82 -2.09
C GLY A 173 -7.59 -11.35 -1.74
N GLU A 174 -7.93 -10.53 -2.72
CA GLU A 174 -8.22 -9.10 -2.55
C GLU A 174 -9.45 -8.88 -1.67
N MET A 175 -10.52 -9.65 -1.91
CA MET A 175 -11.73 -9.57 -1.10
C MET A 175 -11.46 -9.99 0.35
N LEU A 176 -10.70 -11.05 0.62
CA LEU A 176 -10.32 -11.44 1.98
C LEU A 176 -9.64 -10.31 2.75
N GLN A 177 -8.71 -9.59 2.11
CA GLN A 177 -8.02 -8.45 2.71
C GLN A 177 -8.99 -7.28 2.93
N THR A 178 -9.73 -6.90 1.89
CA THR A 178 -10.71 -5.81 1.95
C THR A 178 -11.77 -6.07 3.01
N LEU A 179 -12.39 -7.25 2.99
CA LEU A 179 -13.47 -7.62 3.91
C LEU A 179 -12.99 -7.67 5.36
N SER A 180 -11.78 -8.18 5.61
CA SER A 180 -11.18 -8.19 6.95
C SER A 180 -11.00 -6.78 7.49
N ARG A 181 -10.53 -5.84 6.66
CA ARG A 181 -10.31 -4.43 7.04
C ARG A 181 -11.63 -3.67 7.19
N VAL A 182 -12.57 -3.83 6.24
CA VAL A 182 -13.88 -3.15 6.27
C VAL A 182 -14.75 -3.65 7.43
N TYR A 183 -14.66 -4.93 7.79
CA TYR A 183 -15.30 -5.43 9.01
C TYR A 183 -14.86 -4.63 10.25
N TRP A 184 -13.55 -4.42 10.43
CA TRP A 184 -13.06 -3.63 11.55
C TRP A 184 -13.48 -2.15 11.46
N MET A 185 -13.52 -1.58 10.26
CA MET A 185 -13.95 -0.19 10.05
C MET A 185 -15.42 0.02 10.41
N THR A 186 -16.29 -0.92 10.06
CA THR A 186 -17.76 -0.76 10.09
C THR A 186 -18.45 -1.55 11.20
N SER A 187 -17.82 -2.63 11.67
CA SER A 187 -18.40 -3.65 12.55
C SER A 187 -19.63 -4.36 11.92
N ASP A 188 -19.78 -4.32 10.60
CA ASP A 188 -20.86 -5.01 9.89
C ASP A 188 -20.49 -6.48 9.67
N GLN A 189 -21.27 -7.37 10.27
CA GLN A 189 -21.03 -8.82 10.28
C GLN A 189 -21.05 -9.43 8.89
N LYS A 190 -21.79 -8.84 7.93
CA LYS A 190 -21.88 -9.36 6.55
C LYS A 190 -20.51 -9.51 5.89
N TYR A 191 -19.57 -8.59 6.17
CA TYR A 191 -18.22 -8.62 5.60
C TYR A 191 -17.38 -9.76 6.19
N LEU A 192 -17.48 -10.00 7.50
CA LEU A 192 -16.82 -11.13 8.13
C LEU A 192 -17.39 -12.48 7.65
N ASP A 193 -18.70 -12.59 7.55
CA ASP A 193 -19.37 -13.81 7.07
C ASP A 193 -18.97 -14.13 5.63
N TRP A 194 -18.85 -13.10 4.78
CA TRP A 194 -18.38 -13.27 3.41
C TRP A 194 -16.90 -13.71 3.37
N ALA A 195 -16.02 -13.07 4.15
CA ALA A 195 -14.62 -13.48 4.25
C ALA A 195 -14.46 -14.93 4.75
N ILE A 196 -15.25 -15.34 5.73
CA ILE A 196 -15.28 -16.72 6.25
C ILE A 196 -15.69 -17.69 5.13
N LYS A 197 -16.72 -17.36 4.35
CA LYS A 197 -17.19 -18.20 3.23
C LYS A 197 -16.09 -18.41 2.18
N ILE A 198 -15.34 -17.36 1.83
CA ILE A 198 -14.19 -17.47 0.93
C ILE A 198 -13.10 -18.37 1.52
N ALA A 199 -12.78 -18.21 2.79
CA ALA A 199 -11.75 -19.01 3.45
C ALA A 199 -12.15 -20.48 3.63
N ASP A 200 -13.43 -20.76 3.90
CA ASP A 200 -13.97 -22.13 3.95
C ASP A 200 -13.68 -22.85 2.63
N HIS A 201 -13.95 -22.20 1.51
CA HIS A 201 -13.67 -22.76 0.19
C HIS A 201 -12.19 -23.12 0.01
N TYR A 202 -11.27 -22.17 0.26
CA TYR A 202 -9.83 -22.38 -0.01
C TYR A 202 -9.14 -23.30 1.00
N LEU A 203 -9.56 -23.28 2.25
CA LEU A 203 -8.88 -24.06 3.30
C LEU A 203 -9.53 -25.41 3.54
N LEU A 204 -10.87 -25.52 3.44
CA LEU A 204 -11.59 -26.73 3.82
C LEU A 204 -12.07 -27.56 2.62
N GLU A 205 -12.47 -26.90 1.52
CA GLU A 205 -13.04 -27.60 0.35
C GLU A 205 -11.97 -27.96 -0.68
N ILE A 206 -11.22 -26.97 -1.21
CA ILE A 206 -10.18 -27.22 -2.24
C ILE A 206 -8.87 -27.75 -1.65
N ASP A 207 -8.54 -27.45 -0.40
CA ASP A 207 -7.20 -27.65 0.20
C ASP A 207 -6.08 -27.02 -0.65
N LEU A 208 -5.98 -25.69 -0.59
CA LEU A 208 -5.00 -24.90 -1.34
C LEU A 208 -3.55 -25.39 -1.14
N SER A 209 -3.27 -26.15 -0.08
CA SER A 209 -1.98 -26.77 0.13
C SER A 209 -1.64 -27.93 -0.82
N ASN A 210 -2.60 -28.38 -1.65
CA ASN A 210 -2.47 -29.53 -2.53
C ASN A 210 -2.86 -29.25 -3.98
N VAL A 211 -2.74 -28.00 -4.44
CA VAL A 211 -3.08 -27.59 -5.80
C VAL A 211 -1.93 -27.84 -6.78
N GLU A 212 -2.28 -28.01 -8.06
CA GLU A 212 -1.28 -28.18 -9.14
C GLU A 212 -0.62 -26.88 -9.57
N TYR A 213 -1.22 -25.73 -9.28
CA TYR A 213 -0.69 -24.41 -9.58
C TYR A 213 -0.99 -23.44 -8.43
N LEU A 214 0.05 -22.81 -7.91
CA LEU A 214 -0.05 -21.67 -6.98
C LEU A 214 0.90 -20.59 -7.46
N LYS A 215 0.36 -19.43 -7.84
CA LYS A 215 1.10 -18.23 -8.18
C LYS A 215 1.49 -17.50 -6.88
N LEU A 216 2.73 -17.03 -6.77
CA LEU A 216 3.22 -16.26 -5.62
C LEU A 216 3.73 -14.88 -6.05
N ARG A 217 3.81 -14.61 -7.35
CA ARG A 217 4.19 -13.35 -7.95
C ARG A 217 2.96 -12.49 -8.19
N ASP A 218 3.15 -11.16 -8.16
CA ASP A 218 2.15 -10.20 -8.52
C ASP A 218 0.87 -10.47 -7.71
N HIS A 219 -0.30 -10.37 -8.25
CA HIS A 219 -1.55 -10.63 -7.54
C HIS A 219 -1.73 -12.09 -7.03
N GLY A 220 -0.87 -13.00 -7.44
CA GLY A 220 -0.91 -14.39 -6.95
C GLY A 220 -0.62 -14.55 -5.46
N CYS A 221 0.05 -13.57 -4.83
CA CYS A 221 0.28 -13.56 -3.39
C CYS A 221 -0.94 -13.13 -2.57
N GLU A 222 -1.96 -12.54 -3.20
CA GLU A 222 -3.12 -11.95 -2.55
C GLU A 222 -3.90 -12.96 -1.70
N ILE A 223 -4.08 -14.18 -2.21
CA ILE A 223 -4.80 -15.22 -1.47
C ILE A 223 -4.07 -15.61 -0.17
N ILE A 224 -2.73 -15.65 -0.18
CA ILE A 224 -1.92 -15.95 1.01
C ILE A 224 -2.02 -14.81 2.03
N GLY A 225 -1.94 -13.57 1.55
CA GLY A 225 -2.13 -12.36 2.35
C GLY A 225 -3.52 -12.33 2.97
N GLY A 226 -4.55 -12.51 2.15
CA GLY A 226 -5.95 -12.44 2.56
C GLY A 226 -6.33 -13.50 3.61
N LEU A 227 -5.93 -14.76 3.41
CA LEU A 227 -6.13 -15.82 4.41
C LEU A 227 -5.42 -15.49 5.73
N SER A 228 -4.25 -14.88 5.69
CA SER A 228 -3.50 -14.48 6.88
C SER A 228 -4.14 -13.30 7.61
N GLU A 229 -4.69 -12.32 6.89
CA GLU A 229 -5.43 -11.19 7.47
C GLU A 229 -6.74 -11.63 8.12
N LEU A 230 -7.49 -12.53 7.48
CA LEU A 230 -8.68 -13.11 8.09
C LEU A 230 -8.30 -13.94 9.33
N TYR A 231 -7.22 -14.72 9.26
CA TYR A 231 -6.78 -15.55 10.39
C TYR A 231 -6.45 -14.74 11.66
N ILE A 232 -5.74 -13.60 11.53
CA ILE A 232 -5.50 -12.72 12.67
C ILE A 232 -6.79 -12.01 13.11
N THR A 233 -7.67 -11.64 12.20
CA THR A 233 -8.99 -11.09 12.53
C THR A 233 -9.80 -12.05 13.38
N LEU A 234 -9.91 -13.31 12.98
CA LEU A 234 -10.60 -14.35 13.75
C LEU A 234 -9.95 -14.62 15.13
N HIS A 235 -8.60 -14.53 15.21
CA HIS A 235 -7.89 -14.63 16.47
C HIS A 235 -8.26 -13.49 17.42
N LEU A 236 -8.25 -12.26 16.94
CA LEU A 236 -8.56 -11.07 17.72
C LEU A 236 -10.02 -11.05 18.20
N LEU A 237 -10.93 -11.69 17.45
CA LEU A 237 -12.33 -11.87 17.80
C LEU A 237 -12.57 -13.09 18.69
N SER A 238 -11.57 -13.92 18.96
CA SER A 238 -11.72 -15.21 19.63
C SER A 238 -12.74 -16.12 18.93
N HIS A 239 -12.78 -16.10 17.60
CA HIS A 239 -13.73 -16.84 16.78
C HIS A 239 -13.29 -18.28 16.57
N ASP A 240 -14.22 -19.25 16.66
CA ASP A 240 -13.92 -20.69 16.57
C ASP A 240 -13.28 -21.11 15.24
N LYS A 241 -13.63 -20.48 14.13
CA LYS A 241 -13.04 -20.70 12.80
C LYS A 241 -11.51 -20.54 12.77
N LYS A 242 -10.94 -19.74 13.67
CA LYS A 242 -9.48 -19.63 13.81
C LYS A 242 -8.82 -20.98 14.08
N TYR A 243 -9.42 -21.79 14.95
CA TYR A 243 -8.88 -23.10 15.30
C TYR A 243 -9.17 -24.15 14.23
N GLU A 244 -10.28 -24.03 13.52
CA GLU A 244 -10.60 -24.87 12.37
C GLU A 244 -9.62 -24.62 11.21
N TYR A 245 -9.31 -23.36 10.91
CA TYR A 245 -8.39 -22.99 9.82
C TYR A 245 -6.91 -23.25 10.12
N GLN A 246 -6.51 -23.23 11.39
CA GLN A 246 -5.10 -23.32 11.78
C GLN A 246 -4.32 -24.49 11.14
N PRO A 247 -4.79 -25.75 11.19
CA PRO A 247 -4.06 -26.88 10.60
C PRO A 247 -3.93 -26.76 9.07
N HIS A 248 -4.93 -26.22 8.40
CA HIS A 248 -4.95 -26.04 6.94
C HIS A 248 -4.02 -24.91 6.50
N LEU A 249 -4.13 -23.74 7.14
CA LEU A 249 -3.24 -22.62 6.89
C LEU A 249 -1.77 -22.96 7.18
N TYR A 250 -1.50 -23.66 8.28
CA TYR A 250 -0.15 -24.11 8.59
C TYR A 250 0.38 -25.05 7.53
N ARG A 251 -0.42 -26.02 7.07
CA ARG A 251 -0.01 -26.93 6.01
C ARG A 251 0.34 -26.18 4.74
N LEU A 252 -0.48 -25.21 4.32
CA LEU A 252 -0.22 -24.37 3.17
C LEU A 252 1.11 -23.60 3.32
N LEU A 253 1.27 -22.85 4.40
CA LEU A 253 2.45 -22.04 4.65
C LEU A 253 3.72 -22.89 4.80
N ASP A 254 3.69 -24.00 5.52
CA ASP A 254 4.83 -24.90 5.68
C ASP A 254 5.26 -25.51 4.34
N ARG A 255 4.32 -25.83 3.45
CA ARG A 255 4.63 -26.32 2.09
C ARG A 255 5.23 -25.24 1.21
N ILE A 256 4.71 -24.00 1.27
CA ILE A 256 5.32 -22.86 0.59
C ILE A 256 6.77 -22.65 1.09
N LEU A 257 7.03 -22.74 2.39
CA LEU A 257 8.40 -22.65 2.92
C LEU A 257 9.32 -23.77 2.44
N THR A 258 8.78 -24.94 2.20
CA THR A 258 9.56 -26.12 1.80
C THR A 258 9.88 -26.12 0.30
N PHE A 259 8.91 -25.78 -0.55
CA PHE A 259 9.00 -25.93 -2.00
C PHE A 259 8.97 -24.61 -2.78
N GLY A 260 8.47 -23.54 -2.18
CA GLY A 260 8.16 -22.27 -2.87
C GLY A 260 9.26 -21.23 -2.80
N ARG A 261 10.45 -21.52 -2.26
CA ARG A 261 11.52 -20.53 -2.09
C ARG A 261 12.90 -21.07 -2.41
N ASN A 262 13.81 -20.17 -2.78
CA ASN A 262 15.20 -20.49 -3.02
C ASN A 262 15.99 -20.62 -1.70
N GLN A 263 17.30 -20.93 -1.82
CA GLN A 263 18.20 -21.08 -0.68
C GLN A 263 18.35 -19.81 0.17
N ASP A 264 18.17 -18.62 -0.42
CA ASP A 264 18.24 -17.32 0.26
C ASP A 264 16.93 -16.95 0.96
N GLY A 265 15.84 -17.66 0.65
CA GLY A 265 14.53 -17.50 1.28
C GLY A 265 13.55 -16.64 0.48
N PHE A 266 13.89 -16.25 -0.76
CA PHE A 266 12.98 -15.55 -1.67
C PHE A 266 12.06 -16.54 -2.36
N PHE A 267 10.80 -16.13 -2.58
CA PHE A 267 9.77 -16.96 -3.18
C PHE A 267 9.91 -16.99 -4.70
N TYR A 268 9.58 -18.14 -5.28
CA TYR A 268 9.47 -18.33 -6.72
C TYR A 268 8.14 -17.78 -7.25
N ASN A 269 8.05 -17.49 -8.54
CA ASN A 269 6.83 -16.98 -9.17
C ASN A 269 5.65 -17.94 -9.06
N SER A 270 5.89 -19.24 -9.28
CA SER A 270 4.81 -20.23 -9.17
C SER A 270 5.33 -21.63 -8.84
N ILE A 271 4.50 -22.40 -8.18
CA ILE A 271 4.79 -23.74 -7.67
C ILE A 271 3.61 -24.70 -7.88
N ASN A 272 3.93 -25.99 -7.98
CA ASN A 272 2.97 -27.09 -7.93
C ASN A 272 3.09 -27.76 -6.55
N LEU A 273 2.17 -27.47 -5.66
CA LEU A 273 2.19 -28.05 -4.31
C LEU A 273 1.83 -29.53 -4.33
N LYS A 274 0.93 -29.98 -5.20
CA LYS A 274 0.55 -31.39 -5.35
C LYS A 274 1.75 -32.27 -5.75
N ALA A 275 2.56 -31.79 -6.70
CA ALA A 275 3.73 -32.51 -7.19
C ALA A 275 5.03 -32.17 -6.44
N ASN A 276 5.05 -31.20 -5.53
CA ASN A 276 6.25 -30.67 -4.85
C ASN A 276 7.29 -30.14 -5.83
N GLN A 277 6.86 -29.37 -6.82
CA GLN A 277 7.72 -28.87 -7.91
C GLN A 277 7.62 -27.36 -8.05
N VAL A 278 8.73 -26.75 -8.45
CA VAL A 278 8.77 -25.36 -8.90
C VAL A 278 8.34 -25.33 -10.38
N ILE A 279 7.36 -24.49 -10.72
CA ILE A 279 6.89 -24.29 -12.11
C ILE A 279 7.70 -23.18 -12.74
N ASP A 280 7.80 -22.02 -12.07
CA ASP A 280 8.59 -20.87 -12.51
C ASP A 280 9.53 -20.45 -11.37
N ASN A 281 10.84 -20.62 -11.62
CA ASN A 281 11.89 -20.39 -10.61
C ASN A 281 12.42 -18.95 -10.57
N ARG A 282 11.84 -18.03 -11.33
CA ARG A 282 12.13 -16.60 -11.17
C ARG A 282 11.68 -16.15 -9.77
N ILE A 283 12.33 -15.12 -9.27
CA ILE A 283 11.94 -14.56 -7.95
C ILE A 283 10.70 -13.71 -8.12
N ALA A 284 9.72 -13.92 -7.26
CA ALA A 284 8.53 -13.09 -7.18
C ALA A 284 8.92 -11.67 -6.74
N ASP A 285 8.52 -10.64 -7.46
CA ASP A 285 8.69 -9.23 -7.10
C ASP A 285 7.95 -8.90 -5.79
N THR A 286 6.80 -9.51 -5.58
CA THR A 286 5.98 -9.42 -4.36
C THR A 286 6.42 -10.35 -3.21
N TRP A 287 7.70 -10.74 -3.18
CA TRP A 287 8.25 -11.62 -2.13
C TRP A 287 7.98 -11.11 -0.70
N GLY A 288 7.99 -9.81 -0.52
CA GLY A 288 7.76 -9.20 0.79
C GLY A 288 6.30 -9.27 1.22
N TYR A 289 5.34 -9.24 0.31
CA TYR A 289 3.91 -9.45 0.63
C TYR A 289 3.68 -10.87 1.17
N THR A 290 4.28 -11.87 0.54
CA THR A 290 4.24 -13.24 1.07
C THR A 290 4.90 -13.32 2.46
N LEU A 291 6.05 -12.65 2.68
CA LEU A 291 6.67 -12.57 4.02
C LEU A 291 5.78 -11.88 5.05
N ASN A 292 5.03 -10.86 4.66
CA ASN A 292 4.05 -10.19 5.52
C ASN A 292 2.98 -11.17 6.03
N ALA A 293 2.50 -12.08 5.18
CA ALA A 293 1.57 -13.13 5.59
C ALA A 293 2.17 -14.05 6.67
N PHE A 294 3.42 -14.50 6.49
CA PHE A 294 4.14 -15.27 7.52
C PHE A 294 4.32 -14.48 8.81
N TYR A 295 4.63 -13.20 8.70
CA TYR A 295 4.78 -12.32 9.87
C TYR A 295 3.46 -12.19 10.63
N THR A 296 2.33 -12.03 9.93
CA THR A 296 0.99 -11.93 10.52
C THR A 296 0.61 -13.20 11.28
N VAL A 297 0.83 -14.37 10.69
CA VAL A 297 0.57 -15.65 11.38
C VAL A 297 1.53 -15.86 12.55
N TRP A 298 2.80 -15.41 12.45
CA TRP A 298 3.72 -15.41 13.58
C TRP A 298 3.24 -14.45 14.70
N MET A 299 2.71 -13.30 14.39
CA MET A 299 2.14 -12.39 15.39
C MET A 299 1.02 -13.07 16.19
N THR A 300 0.21 -13.87 15.52
CA THR A 300 -0.92 -14.60 16.09
C THR A 300 -0.45 -15.75 16.99
N ASP A 301 0.34 -16.66 16.49
CA ASP A 301 0.62 -17.96 17.12
C ASP A 301 2.05 -18.13 17.62
N LYS A 302 2.94 -17.17 17.37
CA LYS A 302 4.37 -17.18 17.76
C LYS A 302 5.18 -18.36 17.22
N LYS A 303 4.77 -18.98 16.10
CA LYS A 303 5.49 -20.07 15.45
C LYS A 303 6.87 -19.60 14.97
N SER A 304 7.94 -20.09 15.61
CA SER A 304 9.31 -19.56 15.44
C SER A 304 9.87 -19.73 14.03
N GLU A 305 9.39 -20.74 13.29
CA GLU A 305 9.78 -21.02 11.91
C GLU A 305 9.37 -19.87 10.97
N TYR A 306 8.23 -19.25 11.22
CA TYR A 306 7.70 -18.17 10.37
C TYR A 306 8.51 -16.88 10.51
N ILE A 307 8.86 -16.48 11.73
CA ILE A 307 9.73 -15.30 11.89
C ILE A 307 11.14 -15.54 11.35
N LYS A 308 11.69 -16.78 11.48
CA LYS A 308 12.96 -17.14 10.87
C LYS A 308 12.88 -17.05 9.33
N ALA A 309 11.75 -17.45 8.74
CA ALA A 309 11.51 -17.36 7.31
C ALA A 309 11.51 -15.89 6.84
N VAL A 310 10.86 -15.01 7.60
CA VAL A 310 10.81 -13.56 7.30
C VAL A 310 12.19 -12.92 7.34
N LEU A 311 13.02 -13.28 8.31
CA LEU A 311 14.36 -12.67 8.49
C LEU A 311 15.44 -13.25 7.57
N LYS A 312 15.20 -14.43 6.97
CA LYS A 312 16.21 -15.12 6.17
C LYS A 312 16.68 -14.35 4.94
N PRO A 313 15.79 -13.76 4.10
CA PRO A 313 16.19 -13.04 2.89
C PRO A 313 17.07 -11.81 3.15
N PHE A 314 16.94 -11.17 4.30
CA PHE A 314 17.65 -9.90 4.58
C PHE A 314 19.16 -10.02 4.47
N LYS A 315 19.72 -11.21 4.77
CA LYS A 315 21.17 -11.47 4.72
C LYS A 315 21.75 -11.43 3.30
N SER A 316 20.93 -11.70 2.29
CA SER A 316 21.38 -11.83 0.89
C SER A 316 20.99 -10.63 0.03
N LEU A 317 20.13 -9.72 0.53
CA LEU A 317 19.61 -8.57 -0.22
C LEU A 317 20.73 -7.77 -0.90
N ASN A 318 21.71 -7.33 -0.14
CA ASN A 318 22.78 -6.45 -0.64
C ASN A 318 23.81 -7.13 -1.53
N ASN A 319 23.86 -8.46 -1.54
CA ASN A 319 24.85 -9.21 -2.31
C ASN A 319 24.31 -9.69 -3.65
N SER A 320 23.03 -10.13 -3.70
CA SER A 320 22.50 -10.86 -4.85
C SER A 320 21.22 -10.25 -5.44
N TYR A 321 20.60 -9.26 -4.75
CA TYR A 321 19.28 -8.75 -5.11
C TYR A 321 19.29 -7.22 -5.20
N ARG A 322 20.31 -6.67 -5.86
CA ARG A 322 20.49 -5.25 -6.13
C ARG A 322 20.10 -4.88 -7.56
N ASN A 323 19.79 -3.62 -7.77
CA ASN A 323 19.55 -3.01 -9.08
C ASN A 323 18.45 -3.69 -9.89
N PHE A 324 17.54 -4.38 -9.21
CA PHE A 324 16.47 -5.16 -9.84
C PHE A 324 16.99 -6.21 -10.85
N GLU A 325 18.21 -6.68 -10.65
CA GLU A 325 18.87 -7.61 -11.58
C GLU A 325 18.30 -9.03 -11.54
N TRP A 326 17.55 -9.38 -10.48
CA TRP A 326 16.83 -10.65 -10.40
C TRP A 326 15.61 -10.72 -11.33
N GLU A 327 15.13 -9.57 -11.85
CA GLU A 327 14.00 -9.48 -12.76
C GLU A 327 14.51 -9.54 -14.22
N PRO A 328 13.97 -10.44 -15.06
CA PRO A 328 14.39 -10.52 -16.46
C PRO A 328 14.04 -9.23 -17.20
N LYS A 329 15.04 -8.52 -17.67
CA LYS A 329 14.93 -7.22 -18.37
C LYS A 329 14.09 -7.24 -19.66
N ASN A 330 13.67 -8.41 -20.13
CA ASN A 330 13.12 -8.59 -21.47
C ASN A 330 11.60 -8.83 -21.52
N GLN A 331 10.90 -8.89 -20.40
CA GLN A 331 9.47 -9.24 -20.43
C GLN A 331 8.53 -8.03 -20.42
N LEU A 332 8.93 -6.90 -19.87
CA LEU A 332 8.09 -5.69 -19.71
C LEU A 332 8.77 -4.41 -20.19
N GLY A 333 9.86 -4.50 -20.94
CA GLY A 333 10.63 -3.38 -21.44
C GLY A 333 12.07 -3.38 -20.95
N PRO A 334 12.89 -2.38 -21.35
CA PRO A 334 14.34 -2.37 -21.09
C PRO A 334 14.73 -2.23 -19.61
N LEU A 335 13.78 -1.88 -18.72
CA LEU A 335 14.02 -1.62 -17.31
C LEU A 335 13.29 -2.58 -16.36
N GLY A 336 12.58 -3.60 -16.89
CA GLY A 336 11.74 -4.47 -16.10
C GLY A 336 10.38 -3.82 -15.72
N SER A 337 9.67 -4.39 -14.75
CA SER A 337 8.42 -3.84 -14.24
C SER A 337 8.73 -2.80 -13.15
N GLN A 338 8.38 -1.54 -13.39
CA GLN A 338 8.46 -0.48 -12.37
C GLN A 338 7.53 -0.79 -11.20
N ASP A 339 6.36 -1.33 -11.50
CA ASP A 339 5.33 -1.75 -10.57
C ASP A 339 5.87 -2.79 -9.58
N GLY A 340 6.30 -3.96 -10.05
CA GLY A 340 6.88 -4.99 -9.18
C GLY A 340 8.11 -4.53 -8.42
N TYR A 341 8.87 -3.55 -8.95
CA TYR A 341 10.00 -2.97 -8.23
C TYR A 341 9.54 -2.05 -7.10
N ALA A 342 8.50 -1.24 -7.34
CA ALA A 342 7.87 -0.43 -6.31
C ALA A 342 7.30 -1.30 -5.19
N ASP A 343 6.67 -2.45 -5.51
CA ASP A 343 6.14 -3.42 -4.56
C ASP A 343 7.22 -4.07 -3.70
N ALA A 344 8.34 -4.46 -4.32
CA ALA A 344 9.47 -5.02 -3.58
C ALA A 344 10.03 -4.01 -2.55
N ILE A 345 10.15 -2.73 -2.92
CA ILE A 345 10.64 -1.67 -2.02
C ILE A 345 9.59 -1.35 -0.95
N GLU A 346 8.32 -1.24 -1.32
CA GLU A 346 7.21 -1.01 -0.39
C GLU A 346 7.18 -2.07 0.70
N SER A 347 7.19 -3.35 0.32
CA SER A 347 7.22 -4.44 1.28
C SER A 347 8.48 -4.45 2.15
N GLY A 348 9.62 -4.04 1.58
CA GLY A 348 10.86 -3.81 2.35
C GLY A 348 10.68 -2.72 3.42
N ILE A 349 10.05 -1.60 3.09
CA ILE A 349 9.76 -0.50 4.05
C ILE A 349 8.82 -0.99 5.16
N ASN A 350 7.78 -1.76 4.81
CA ASN A 350 6.85 -2.34 5.77
C ASN A 350 7.54 -3.34 6.73
N LEU A 351 8.39 -4.20 6.22
CA LEU A 351 9.17 -5.13 7.03
C LEU A 351 10.19 -4.40 7.92
N TYR A 352 10.85 -3.36 7.39
CA TYR A 352 11.79 -2.53 8.16
C TYR A 352 11.11 -1.77 9.31
N ASN A 353 9.91 -1.27 9.10
CA ASN A 353 9.13 -0.62 10.17
C ASN A 353 8.93 -1.56 11.37
N ARG A 354 8.72 -2.85 11.11
CA ARG A 354 8.49 -3.90 12.12
C ARG A 354 9.77 -4.55 12.65
N ARG A 355 10.79 -4.61 11.80
CA ARG A 355 12.07 -5.25 12.11
C ARG A 355 13.21 -4.40 11.57
N GLN A 356 13.69 -3.46 12.37
CA GLN A 356 14.77 -2.54 12.02
C GLN A 356 16.09 -3.30 11.80
N ASP A 357 16.24 -3.84 10.61
CA ASP A 357 17.43 -4.57 10.17
C ASP A 357 18.33 -3.66 9.32
N SER A 358 19.65 -3.68 9.56
CA SER A 358 20.60 -2.79 8.89
C SER A 358 20.80 -3.14 7.41
N GLU A 359 20.76 -4.43 7.06
CA GLU A 359 20.91 -4.88 5.67
C GLU A 359 19.69 -4.51 4.84
N LEU A 360 18.49 -4.73 5.41
CA LEU A 360 17.23 -4.31 4.78
C LEU A 360 17.18 -2.79 4.60
N LYS A 361 17.63 -2.03 5.62
CA LYS A 361 17.73 -0.56 5.50
C LYS A 361 18.64 -0.14 4.35
N ALA A 362 19.84 -0.71 4.27
CA ALA A 362 20.81 -0.37 3.23
C ALA A 362 20.29 -0.72 1.83
N TRP A 363 19.57 -1.84 1.72
CA TRP A 363 18.92 -2.25 0.48
C TRP A 363 17.83 -1.25 0.05
N ILE A 364 16.90 -0.89 0.93
CA ILE A 364 15.85 0.09 0.61
C ILE A 364 16.47 1.44 0.20
N ASP A 365 17.45 1.94 0.95
CA ASP A 365 18.13 3.22 0.66
C ASP A 365 18.84 3.21 -0.71
N SER A 366 19.31 2.06 -1.18
CA SER A 366 19.90 1.89 -2.51
C SER A 366 18.84 1.74 -3.60
N GLU A 367 17.88 0.85 -3.40
CA GLU A 367 16.93 0.48 -4.45
C GLU A 367 15.91 1.58 -4.76
N ILE A 368 15.59 2.42 -3.78
CA ILE A 368 14.75 3.59 -4.03
C ILE A 368 15.41 4.56 -5.04
N GLN A 369 16.75 4.66 -5.06
CA GLN A 369 17.46 5.49 -6.03
C GLN A 369 17.39 4.89 -7.44
N VAL A 370 17.38 3.56 -7.56
CA VAL A 370 17.17 2.88 -8.85
C VAL A 370 15.75 3.14 -9.35
N LEU A 371 14.74 3.01 -8.49
CA LEU A 371 13.35 3.34 -8.82
C LEU A 371 13.20 4.81 -9.25
N PHE A 372 13.83 5.75 -8.53
CA PHE A 372 13.83 7.16 -8.89
C PHE A 372 14.45 7.44 -10.25
N GLY A 373 15.48 6.68 -10.63
CA GLY A 373 16.11 6.74 -11.95
C GLY A 373 15.21 6.28 -13.11
N MET A 374 14.12 5.56 -12.84
CA MET A 374 13.15 5.14 -13.85
C MET A 374 12.17 6.24 -14.25
N GLN A 375 11.98 7.28 -13.41
CA GLN A 375 11.11 8.40 -13.71
C GLN A 375 11.66 9.25 -14.85
N LYS A 376 10.86 9.50 -15.88
CA LYS A 376 11.20 10.39 -17.00
C LYS A 376 11.33 11.84 -16.51
N ASN A 377 12.08 12.67 -17.22
CA ASN A 377 12.23 14.10 -16.91
C ASN A 377 10.90 14.86 -16.92
N SER A 378 9.91 14.36 -17.66
CA SER A 378 8.53 14.90 -17.66
C SER A 378 7.75 14.60 -16.37
N GLY A 379 8.26 13.77 -15.48
CA GLY A 379 7.53 13.25 -14.30
C GLY A 379 6.83 11.92 -14.55
N ILE A 380 6.59 11.56 -15.81
CA ILE A 380 5.89 10.32 -16.16
C ILE A 380 6.74 9.11 -15.78
N ILE A 381 6.07 8.14 -15.21
CA ILE A 381 6.50 6.75 -15.12
C ILE A 381 5.33 5.88 -15.56
N GLU A 382 5.60 4.94 -16.45
CA GLU A 382 4.61 4.02 -16.98
C GLU A 382 5.31 2.73 -17.42
N GLY A 383 4.65 1.62 -17.25
CA GLY A 383 5.00 0.35 -17.83
C GLY A 383 3.84 -0.14 -18.67
N TRP A 384 3.14 -1.13 -18.20
CA TRP A 384 1.92 -1.63 -18.77
C TRP A 384 0.77 -0.61 -18.68
N HIS A 385 0.74 0.14 -17.60
CA HIS A 385 -0.18 1.24 -17.27
C HIS A 385 0.60 2.42 -16.66
N GLY A 386 -0.10 3.50 -16.33
CA GLY A 386 0.45 4.58 -15.50
C GLY A 386 0.72 4.04 -14.10
N ASP A 387 1.96 4.17 -13.64
CA ASP A 387 2.45 3.45 -12.47
C ASP A 387 2.49 4.35 -11.23
N GLY A 388 1.34 4.52 -10.59
CA GLY A 388 1.20 5.26 -9.33
C GLY A 388 1.80 4.53 -8.13
N ASN A 389 2.12 3.23 -8.24
CA ASN A 389 2.87 2.49 -7.24
C ASN A 389 4.25 3.12 -6.99
N PHE A 390 4.82 3.75 -8.00
CA PHE A 390 5.98 4.63 -7.86
C PHE A 390 5.74 5.76 -6.84
N ALA A 391 4.65 6.52 -7.02
CA ALA A 391 4.31 7.65 -6.13
C ALA A 391 4.00 7.16 -4.72
N ARG A 392 3.28 6.04 -4.57
CA ARG A 392 3.04 5.35 -3.30
C ARG A 392 4.37 5.07 -2.57
N THR A 393 5.27 4.38 -3.23
CA THR A 393 6.55 3.95 -2.64
C THR A 393 7.46 5.14 -2.33
N ALA A 394 7.49 6.16 -3.18
CA ALA A 394 8.19 7.42 -2.92
C ALA A 394 7.63 8.13 -1.68
N LEU A 395 6.31 8.26 -1.54
CA LEU A 395 5.67 8.82 -0.35
C LEU A 395 6.00 8.04 0.92
N MET A 396 5.92 6.69 0.87
CA MET A 396 6.25 5.83 2.01
C MET A 396 7.69 6.02 2.46
N TYR A 397 8.63 6.11 1.51
CA TYR A 397 10.04 6.37 1.80
C TYR A 397 10.23 7.76 2.41
N GLY A 398 9.61 8.80 1.85
CA GLY A 398 9.65 10.16 2.39
C GLY A 398 9.12 10.22 3.82
N LEU A 399 7.96 9.63 4.08
CA LEU A 399 7.37 9.54 5.41
C LEU A 399 8.24 8.75 6.41
N TRP A 400 8.92 7.70 5.96
CA TRP A 400 9.93 7.07 6.82
C TRP A 400 11.03 8.04 7.23
N LYS A 401 11.59 8.82 6.28
CA LYS A 401 12.67 9.78 6.55
C LYS A 401 12.24 10.95 7.41
N THR A 402 10.94 11.25 7.45
CA THR A 402 10.36 12.26 8.35
C THR A 402 9.74 11.66 9.63
N GLN A 403 9.84 10.35 9.84
CA GLN A 403 9.19 9.64 10.94
C GLN A 403 7.67 9.88 10.97
N GLY A 404 7.02 9.90 9.80
CA GLY A 404 5.59 10.09 9.63
C GLY A 404 5.11 11.54 9.68
N ALA A 405 5.96 12.48 10.05
CA ALA A 405 5.58 13.89 10.12
C ALA A 405 5.64 14.56 8.73
N HIS A 406 4.81 15.57 8.53
CA HIS A 406 4.82 16.40 7.33
C HIS A 406 4.61 17.89 7.68
N LEU A 407 4.85 18.76 6.71
CA LEU A 407 4.67 20.20 6.84
C LEU A 407 3.39 20.65 6.12
N GLU A 408 2.67 21.57 6.72
CA GLU A 408 1.46 22.15 6.12
C GLU A 408 1.49 23.67 6.22
N PRO A 409 1.50 24.43 5.10
CA PRO A 409 1.60 23.93 3.73
C PRO A 409 2.99 23.36 3.41
N TRP A 410 3.04 22.30 2.61
CA TRP A 410 4.30 21.83 2.06
C TRP A 410 4.81 22.79 0.97
N GLN A 411 6.13 23.00 0.90
CA GLN A 411 6.75 23.80 -0.14
C GLN A 411 8.07 23.15 -0.61
N PRO A 412 8.40 23.27 -1.90
CA PRO A 412 9.62 22.66 -2.46
C PRO A 412 10.91 23.25 -1.92
N THR A 413 10.88 24.40 -1.24
CA THR A 413 12.02 25.08 -0.62
C THR A 413 12.15 24.82 0.87
N VAL A 414 11.22 24.02 1.46
CA VAL A 414 11.24 23.68 2.89
C VAL A 414 11.39 22.19 3.07
N LYS A 415 12.36 21.77 3.85
CA LYS A 415 12.73 20.37 4.07
C LYS A 415 12.49 19.98 5.51
N ILE A 416 11.94 18.81 5.73
CA ILE A 416 11.85 18.19 7.04
C ILE A 416 12.49 16.82 7.00
N GLY A 417 13.34 16.54 7.98
CA GLY A 417 13.86 15.20 8.21
C GLY A 417 13.91 14.86 9.68
N ALA A 418 13.81 13.58 9.99
CA ALA A 418 13.77 13.13 11.37
C ALA A 418 14.68 11.93 11.61
N ILE A 419 15.08 11.77 12.87
CA ILE A 419 15.73 10.57 13.38
C ILE A 419 15.06 10.11 14.66
N SER A 420 15.06 8.80 14.85
CA SER A 420 14.63 8.14 16.07
C SER A 420 15.83 7.73 16.89
N THR A 421 15.79 8.04 18.19
CA THR A 421 16.62 7.43 19.22
C THR A 421 15.70 6.73 20.22
N ASN A 422 16.22 5.94 21.15
CA ASN A 422 15.42 5.07 22.01
C ASN A 422 14.22 5.76 22.70
N ASP A 423 14.37 7.02 23.12
CA ASP A 423 13.35 7.77 23.87
C ASP A 423 12.98 9.13 23.27
N LYS A 424 13.62 9.52 22.15
CA LYS A 424 13.43 10.83 21.53
C LYS A 424 13.25 10.73 20.04
N ARG A 425 12.50 11.68 19.48
CA ARG A 425 12.45 11.98 18.04
C ARG A 425 13.02 13.36 17.82
N CYS A 426 13.99 13.47 16.94
CA CYS A 426 14.58 14.73 16.56
C CYS A 426 14.15 15.08 15.14
N PHE A 427 13.40 16.15 15.00
CA PHE A 427 12.98 16.74 13.73
C PHE A 427 13.87 17.94 13.41
N VAL A 428 14.29 18.06 12.17
CA VAL A 428 15.04 19.20 11.66
C VAL A 428 14.31 19.74 10.45
N ILE A 429 13.93 21.01 10.52
CA ILE A 429 13.23 21.71 9.43
C ILE A 429 14.17 22.83 8.96
N THR A 430 14.38 22.91 7.65
CA THR A 430 15.21 23.96 7.01
C THR A 430 14.44 24.62 5.89
N ALA A 431 14.50 25.91 5.79
CA ALA A 431 13.84 26.69 4.75
C ALA A 431 14.87 27.46 3.93
N GLU A 432 14.74 27.44 2.60
CA GLU A 432 15.57 28.24 1.69
C GLU A 432 15.04 29.68 1.57
N ASP A 433 13.70 29.83 1.71
CA ASP A 433 12.95 31.08 1.72
C ASP A 433 12.19 31.24 3.04
N ASP A 434 11.60 32.41 3.29
CA ASP A 434 10.72 32.63 4.43
C ASP A 434 9.54 31.68 4.35
N TRP A 435 9.24 30.99 5.47
CA TRP A 435 8.15 30.03 5.55
C TRP A 435 7.43 30.08 6.89
N GLU A 436 6.12 30.05 6.81
CA GLU A 436 5.23 29.92 7.97
C GLU A 436 4.25 28.76 7.75
N GLY A 437 4.13 27.90 8.74
CA GLY A 437 3.25 26.73 8.65
C GLY A 437 3.23 25.91 9.93
N GLN A 438 2.91 24.63 9.78
CA GLN A 438 2.77 23.71 10.89
C GLN A 438 3.54 22.42 10.63
N LEU A 439 4.14 21.89 11.69
CA LEU A 439 4.63 20.51 11.76
C LEU A 439 3.48 19.62 12.23
N ILE A 440 3.01 18.74 11.36
CA ILE A 440 1.93 17.78 11.66
C ILE A 440 2.56 16.42 11.94
N PHE A 441 2.16 15.80 13.04
CA PHE A 441 2.58 14.46 13.42
C PHE A 441 1.59 13.40 12.98
N ASP A 442 2.07 12.19 12.69
CA ASP A 442 1.23 11.05 12.36
C ASP A 442 0.39 10.58 13.57
N GLN A 443 -0.65 9.83 13.28
CA GLN A 443 -1.56 9.25 14.27
C GLN A 443 -1.62 7.74 14.14
N LYS A 444 -2.11 7.04 15.17
CA LYS A 444 -2.37 5.60 15.10
C LYS A 444 -3.57 5.32 14.18
N ARG A 445 -3.30 5.34 12.87
CA ARG A 445 -4.31 5.19 11.83
C ARG A 445 -4.98 3.82 11.87
N TYR A 446 -4.19 2.75 12.09
CA TYR A 446 -4.75 1.40 12.25
C TYR A 446 -5.85 1.34 13.32
N LYS A 447 -5.66 2.06 14.42
CA LYS A 447 -6.63 2.07 15.53
C LYS A 447 -7.77 3.06 15.32
N LYS A 448 -7.48 4.24 14.75
CA LYS A 448 -8.47 5.31 14.66
C LYS A 448 -9.36 5.24 13.42
N ILE A 449 -8.81 4.73 12.32
CA ILE A 449 -9.49 4.66 11.04
C ILE A 449 -10.04 3.26 10.82
N LEU A 450 -9.20 2.24 11.03
CA LEU A 450 -9.60 0.86 10.83
C LEU A 450 -10.23 0.20 12.07
N ASN A 451 -10.13 0.81 13.26
CA ASN A 451 -10.52 0.20 14.55
C ASN A 451 -9.80 -1.12 14.87
N LEU A 452 -8.63 -1.36 14.27
CA LEU A 452 -7.86 -2.58 14.52
C LEU A 452 -7.30 -2.60 15.95
N PRO A 453 -7.42 -3.71 16.68
CA PRO A 453 -6.81 -3.85 18.01
C PRO A 453 -5.29 -3.88 17.99
N VAL A 454 -4.71 -4.40 16.90
CA VAL A 454 -3.26 -4.59 16.69
C VAL A 454 -2.91 -4.21 15.26
N ASP A 455 -1.80 -3.51 15.09
CA ASP A 455 -1.26 -3.22 13.76
C ASP A 455 -0.50 -4.45 13.22
N TYR A 456 -1.03 -5.07 12.17
CA TYR A 456 -0.38 -6.15 11.43
C TYR A 456 -0.02 -5.69 10.00
N PRO A 457 0.93 -6.34 9.30
CA PRO A 457 1.29 -5.98 7.94
C PRO A 457 0.12 -6.16 6.97
N ARG A 458 -0.12 -5.14 6.15
CA ARG A 458 -1.14 -5.12 5.08
C ARG A 458 -0.48 -4.66 3.79
N ILE A 459 -0.87 -5.24 2.67
CA ILE A 459 -0.38 -4.78 1.35
C ILE A 459 -0.83 -3.34 1.13
N ASN A 460 0.03 -2.53 0.54
CA ASN A 460 -0.14 -1.09 0.29
C ASN A 460 -0.31 -0.22 1.56
N GLN A 461 -0.04 -0.79 2.74
CA GLN A 461 -0.10 -0.04 4.00
C GLN A 461 1.02 1.00 4.06
N PHE A 462 0.66 2.24 4.37
CA PHE A 462 1.62 3.26 4.80
C PHE A 462 2.01 3.03 6.26
N PRO A 463 3.25 2.64 6.57
CA PRO A 463 3.64 2.34 7.94
C PRO A 463 3.56 3.57 8.84
N GLU A 464 3.16 3.35 10.08
CA GLU A 464 3.20 4.37 11.13
C GLU A 464 4.60 4.38 11.78
N TRP A 465 5.24 5.54 11.84
CA TRP A 465 6.61 5.65 12.39
C TRP A 465 6.62 6.24 13.79
N PHE A 466 6.23 7.49 13.92
CA PHE A 466 6.08 8.15 15.21
C PHE A 466 4.67 8.71 15.31
N THR A 467 3.89 8.15 16.20
CA THR A 467 2.51 8.53 16.45
C THR A 467 2.33 9.08 17.85
N LEU A 468 1.45 10.07 17.98
CA LEU A 468 1.12 10.67 19.25
C LEU A 468 -0.03 9.91 19.95
N ASP A 469 0.16 9.60 21.23
CA ASP A 469 -0.93 9.14 22.10
C ASP A 469 -1.70 10.36 22.60
N HIS A 470 -3.03 10.32 22.50
CA HIS A 470 -3.92 11.44 22.83
C HIS A 470 -3.74 11.94 24.28
N ASP A 471 -3.67 10.99 25.22
CA ASP A 471 -3.67 11.28 26.66
C ASP A 471 -2.25 11.34 27.26
N ALA A 472 -1.22 11.24 26.43
CA ALA A 472 0.15 11.33 26.89
C ALA A 472 0.66 12.78 26.93
N ILE A 473 1.56 13.06 27.86
CA ILE A 473 2.29 14.33 27.90
C ILE A 473 3.62 14.14 27.17
N TYR A 474 4.03 15.12 26.40
CA TYR A 474 5.30 15.16 25.68
C TYR A 474 6.11 16.39 26.08
N SER A 475 7.41 16.23 26.26
CA SER A 475 8.32 17.37 26.38
C SER A 475 8.88 17.73 25.02
N ILE A 476 8.89 19.01 24.70
CA ILE A 476 9.52 19.58 23.51
C ILE A 476 10.70 20.44 23.93
N GLU A 477 11.86 20.16 23.32
CA GLU A 477 13.07 20.96 23.40
C GLU A 477 13.40 21.45 21.98
N SER A 478 13.60 22.76 21.80
CA SER A 478 13.86 23.38 20.50
C SER A 478 14.89 24.51 20.61
N ASN A 479 15.60 24.80 19.52
CA ASN A 479 16.39 26.03 19.37
C ASN A 479 15.49 27.29 19.28
N GLN A 480 14.23 27.15 18.86
CA GLN A 480 13.20 28.17 18.98
C GLN A 480 12.58 28.12 20.38
N LYS A 481 13.02 29.01 21.28
CA LYS A 481 12.70 28.97 22.72
C LYS A 481 11.21 28.96 23.02
N GLN A 482 10.38 29.59 22.19
CA GLN A 482 8.93 29.65 22.34
C GLN A 482 8.24 28.28 22.19
N LEU A 483 8.90 27.30 21.59
CA LEU A 483 8.38 25.94 21.43
C LEU A 483 8.72 25.02 22.62
N ASN A 484 9.58 25.46 23.55
CA ASN A 484 9.99 24.63 24.68
C ASN A 484 8.85 24.50 25.70
N GLY A 485 8.57 23.28 26.11
CA GLY A 485 7.52 23.05 27.11
C GLY A 485 7.01 21.62 27.18
N LEU A 486 5.95 21.47 27.98
CA LEU A 486 5.16 20.24 28.05
C LEU A 486 3.86 20.44 27.29
N TYR A 487 3.51 19.46 26.48
CA TYR A 487 2.34 19.47 25.62
C TYR A 487 1.54 18.19 25.81
N GLU A 488 0.24 18.31 25.83
CA GLU A 488 -0.64 17.15 25.75
C GLU A 488 -0.66 16.61 24.32
N GLY A 489 -0.71 15.29 24.17
CA GLY A 489 -0.73 14.68 22.83
C GLY A 489 -1.89 15.14 21.97
N LYS A 490 -3.06 15.46 22.59
CA LYS A 490 -4.21 16.02 21.86
C LYS A 490 -3.90 17.37 21.22
N ASP A 491 -3.10 18.21 21.88
CA ASP A 491 -2.74 19.54 21.35
C ASP A 491 -1.70 19.42 20.24
N LEU A 492 -0.73 18.52 20.40
CA LEU A 492 0.28 18.25 19.36
C LEU A 492 -0.32 17.68 18.06
N LYS A 493 -1.47 17.03 18.13
CA LYS A 493 -2.19 16.55 16.93
C LYS A 493 -2.73 17.67 16.07
N LEU A 494 -2.92 18.86 16.62
CA LEU A 494 -3.31 20.05 15.87
C LEU A 494 -2.13 20.68 15.12
N GLY A 495 -0.92 20.14 15.33
CA GLY A 495 0.32 20.63 14.75
C GLY A 495 1.03 21.66 15.59
N ILE A 496 2.32 21.83 15.34
CA ILE A 496 3.17 22.86 15.95
C ILE A 496 3.38 23.98 14.94
N LYS A 497 2.96 25.19 15.27
CA LYS A 497 3.22 26.37 14.42
C LYS A 497 4.70 26.72 14.42
N ILE A 498 5.26 26.92 13.26
CA ILE A 498 6.67 27.23 13.05
C ILE A 498 6.76 28.37 12.04
N SER A 499 7.64 29.33 12.32
CA SER A 499 8.03 30.39 11.40
C SER A 499 9.55 30.33 11.21
N LEU A 500 10.01 30.36 9.97
CA LEU A 500 11.42 30.32 9.58
C LEU A 500 11.70 31.45 8.63
N SER A 501 12.79 32.18 8.91
CA SER A 501 13.36 33.09 7.92
C SER A 501 14.19 32.30 6.88
N ALA A 502 14.47 32.92 5.74
CA ALA A 502 15.32 32.32 4.71
C ALA A 502 16.66 31.82 5.30
N ASN A 503 17.02 30.59 4.96
CA ASN A 503 18.20 29.87 5.45
C ASN A 503 18.22 29.58 6.97
N GLU A 504 17.09 29.71 7.65
CA GLU A 504 16.96 29.34 9.05
C GLU A 504 16.70 27.84 9.22
N GLN A 505 17.07 27.32 10.41
CA GLN A 505 16.84 25.94 10.81
C GLN A 505 16.08 25.89 12.15
N CYS A 506 15.00 25.12 12.19
CA CYS A 506 14.33 24.72 13.41
C CYS A 506 14.68 23.27 13.76
N ILE A 507 15.11 23.06 15.01
CA ILE A 507 15.37 21.73 15.57
C ILE A 507 14.35 21.49 16.68
N ILE A 508 13.63 20.39 16.60
CA ILE A 508 12.61 20.01 17.58
C ILE A 508 12.90 18.61 18.08
N MET A 509 13.13 18.48 19.37
CA MET A 509 13.23 17.18 20.03
C MET A 509 11.95 16.91 20.80
N VAL A 510 11.27 15.84 20.44
CA VAL A 510 10.04 15.36 21.10
C VAL A 510 10.36 14.13 21.92
N LYS A 511 10.01 14.16 23.19
CA LYS A 511 10.22 13.06 24.13
C LYS A 511 8.92 12.75 24.87
N LYS A 512 8.56 11.47 24.91
CA LYS A 512 7.51 11.00 25.83
C LYS A 512 8.15 10.81 27.20
N PRO A 513 7.70 11.52 28.25
CA PRO A 513 8.22 11.29 29.59
C PRO A 513 8.06 9.82 29.99
N ARG A 514 9.05 9.28 30.67
CA ARG A 514 8.90 7.97 31.33
C ARG A 514 7.95 8.17 32.48
N ILE A 515 6.80 7.49 32.46
CA ILE A 515 5.89 7.37 33.59
C ILE A 515 6.50 6.40 34.59
#